data_1bb132ccacc55c2f314c2fa55a0893e2
#
_entry.id   1bb132ccacc55c2f314c2fa55a0893e2
#
_cell.length_a   1.000
_cell.length_b   1.000
_cell.length_c   1.000
_cell.angle_alpha   90.00
_cell.angle_beta   90.00
_cell.angle_gamma   90.00
#
_symmetry.space_group_name_H-M   'P 1'
#
loop_
_entity.id
_entity.type
_entity.pdbx_description
1 polymer ?
#
loop_
_entity_poly.entity_id
_entity_poly.type
_entity_poly.pdbx_seq_one_letter_code
_entity_poly.pdbx_strand_id
1 'polypeptide(L)'
;RVVRNQTMLAAMHSPGGEAEVALENVRVPAGNLILGEGRGFEIAQGRLGPGRIHHCMRSIGQAQRSLELMARRADTRVAFGKRLADQSSIRQDIAKSWYEIEMARLLTLKAADAMDRVGNRAAKDYIAAIKCVAPQMAQTVTDRAMQVFGGMGLSDDTPVARFFSLNRFLRLADGPDEVHLSQLGKLKVSEYSKSNAAG
;
A
#
# COMPACT_ATOMS: atom_id res chain seq x y z
N ARG A 1 18.30 9.62 21.98
CA ARG A 1 18.85 10.47 20.91
C ARG A 1 18.60 9.84 19.54
N VAL A 2 18.46 10.64 18.51
CA VAL A 2 18.54 10.18 17.11
C VAL A 2 20.00 9.92 16.78
N VAL A 3 20.33 8.69 16.36
CA VAL A 3 21.69 8.27 16.00
C VAL A 3 21.97 8.70 14.55
N ARG A 4 21.07 8.37 13.64
CA ARG A 4 21.13 8.77 12.21
C ARG A 4 19.75 8.75 11.59
N ASN A 5 19.52 9.60 10.63
CA ASN A 5 18.37 9.50 9.74
C ASN A 5 18.62 8.44 8.67
N GLN A 6 17.57 7.72 8.27
CA GLN A 6 17.63 6.71 7.22
C GLN A 6 17.09 7.28 5.90
N THR A 7 17.69 6.88 4.79
CA THR A 7 17.17 7.16 3.45
C THR A 7 16.48 5.92 2.91
N MET A 8 15.28 6.10 2.35
CA MET A 8 14.54 5.01 1.75
C MET A 8 14.95 4.84 0.29
N LEU A 9 15.01 3.56 -0.17
CA LEU A 9 15.37 3.21 -1.56
C LEU A 9 16.68 3.87 -2.02
N ALA A 10 17.63 4.00 -1.09
CA ALA A 10 18.98 4.54 -1.28
C ALA A 10 19.08 6.00 -1.79
N ALA A 11 17.99 6.64 -2.17
CA ALA A 11 18.00 7.97 -2.79
C ALA A 11 16.93 8.93 -2.25
N MET A 12 15.93 8.42 -1.55
CA MET A 12 14.84 9.25 -1.02
C MET A 12 15.03 9.48 0.48
N HIS A 13 14.88 10.74 0.90
CA HIS A 13 14.63 11.01 2.31
C HIS A 13 13.34 10.29 2.72
N SER A 14 13.38 9.62 3.86
CA SER A 14 12.20 8.93 4.38
C SER A 14 11.04 9.92 4.53
N PRO A 15 9.88 9.63 3.92
CA PRO A 15 8.72 10.51 4.02
C PRO A 15 8.18 10.66 5.45
N GLY A 16 8.45 9.68 6.30
CA GLY A 16 8.02 9.66 7.69
C GLY A 16 9.10 10.13 8.67
N GLY A 17 10.32 10.39 8.19
CA GLY A 17 11.45 10.73 9.06
C GLY A 17 11.98 9.55 9.84
N GLU A 18 12.07 8.35 9.21
CA GLU A 18 12.63 7.16 9.83
C GLU A 18 14.07 7.38 10.25
N ALA A 19 14.40 6.94 11.45
CA ALA A 19 15.69 7.14 12.04
C ALA A 19 16.08 5.95 12.93
N GLU A 20 17.37 5.77 13.12
CA GLU A 20 17.91 4.96 14.19
C GLU A 20 17.87 5.77 15.48
N VAL A 21 17.19 5.26 16.50
CA VAL A 21 17.01 5.93 17.78
C VAL A 21 17.60 5.07 18.91
N ALA A 22 18.49 5.65 19.69
CA ALA A 22 19.01 5.03 20.92
C ALA A 22 18.23 5.55 22.13
N LEU A 23 17.71 4.62 22.93
CA LEU A 23 17.04 4.87 24.21
C LEU A 23 17.94 4.32 25.33
N GLU A 24 18.61 5.21 26.07
CA GLU A 24 19.56 4.85 27.11
C GLU A 24 19.06 5.43 28.44
N ASN A 25 18.71 4.57 29.41
CA ASN A 25 18.24 4.97 30.73
C ASN A 25 17.14 6.04 30.74
N VAL A 26 16.24 5.99 29.77
CA VAL A 26 15.14 6.96 29.65
C VAL A 26 14.14 6.74 30.78
N ARG A 27 13.93 7.77 31.59
CA ARG A 27 12.96 7.78 32.68
C ARG A 27 11.72 8.55 32.25
N VAL A 28 10.55 7.94 32.47
CA VAL A 28 9.23 8.55 32.19
C VAL A 28 8.33 8.38 33.42
N PRO A 29 7.34 9.26 33.65
CA PRO A 29 6.38 9.05 34.71
C PRO A 29 5.63 7.71 34.55
N ALA A 30 5.39 7.01 35.66
CA ALA A 30 4.68 5.72 35.64
C ALA A 30 3.27 5.83 35.01
N GLY A 31 2.61 6.99 35.16
CA GLY A 31 1.31 7.27 34.54
C GLY A 31 1.31 7.34 33.00
N ASN A 32 2.49 7.36 32.35
CA ASN A 32 2.60 7.27 30.90
C ASN A 32 2.48 5.83 30.37
N LEU A 33 2.39 4.83 31.25
CA LEU A 33 2.19 3.44 30.87
C LEU A 33 0.79 3.27 30.27
N ILE A 34 0.73 2.84 29.01
CA ILE A 34 -0.51 2.57 28.27
C ILE A 34 -0.86 1.08 28.46
N LEU A 35 -2.09 0.77 28.85
CA LEU A 35 -2.63 -0.57 29.12
C LEU A 35 -1.92 -1.37 30.23
N GLY A 36 -0.59 -1.42 30.26
CA GLY A 36 0.17 -2.19 31.23
C GLY A 36 1.49 -2.72 30.67
N GLU A 37 2.33 -3.26 31.55
CA GLU A 37 3.62 -3.83 31.17
C GLU A 37 3.47 -5.02 30.22
N GLY A 38 4.36 -5.13 29.24
CA GLY A 38 4.38 -6.23 28.26
C GLY A 38 3.30 -6.15 27.17
N ARG A 39 2.38 -5.17 27.19
CA ARG A 39 1.24 -5.06 26.26
C ARG A 39 1.50 -4.20 25.02
N GLY A 40 2.73 -3.82 24.73
CA GLY A 40 3.09 -2.98 23.60
C GLY A 40 2.65 -3.55 22.23
N PHE A 41 2.75 -4.87 22.04
CA PHE A 41 2.31 -5.50 20.80
C PHE A 41 0.78 -5.42 20.59
N GLU A 42 0.00 -5.54 21.65
CA GLU A 42 -1.47 -5.38 21.61
C GLU A 42 -1.85 -3.96 21.21
N ILE A 43 -1.18 -2.96 21.80
CA ILE A 43 -1.36 -1.54 21.45
C ILE A 43 -1.05 -1.33 19.97
N ALA A 44 0.07 -1.84 19.49
CA ALA A 44 0.48 -1.74 18.09
C ALA A 44 -0.57 -2.35 17.15
N GLN A 45 -1.07 -3.56 17.44
CA GLN A 45 -2.09 -4.22 16.60
C GLN A 45 -3.43 -3.48 16.59
N GLY A 46 -3.85 -2.91 17.71
CA GLY A 46 -5.05 -2.07 17.77
C GLY A 46 -4.96 -0.83 16.86
N ARG A 47 -3.77 -0.23 16.78
CA ARG A 47 -3.50 0.95 15.93
C ARG A 47 -3.33 0.58 14.45
N LEU A 48 -2.67 -0.54 14.17
CA LEU A 48 -2.27 -0.90 12.80
C LEU A 48 -3.43 -1.37 11.92
N GLY A 49 -4.50 -1.94 12.49
CA GLY A 49 -5.67 -2.37 11.72
C GLY A 49 -6.29 -1.26 10.89
N PRO A 50 -6.80 -0.18 11.52
CA PRO A 50 -7.31 1.00 10.81
C PRO A 50 -6.25 1.67 9.95
N GLY A 51 -4.99 1.73 10.41
CA GLY A 51 -3.86 2.28 9.67
C GLY A 51 -3.63 1.60 8.33
N ARG A 52 -3.77 0.27 8.28
CA ARG A 52 -3.63 -0.51 7.04
C ARG A 52 -4.70 -0.17 6.00
N ILE A 53 -5.95 0.02 6.40
CA ILE A 53 -7.03 0.47 5.48
C ILE A 53 -6.69 1.85 4.92
N HIS A 54 -6.26 2.78 5.77
CA HIS A 54 -5.84 4.12 5.36
C HIS A 54 -4.68 4.08 4.36
N HIS A 55 -3.65 3.26 4.61
CA HIS A 55 -2.53 3.09 3.67
C HIS A 55 -2.98 2.54 2.32
N CYS A 56 -3.88 1.56 2.30
CA CYS A 56 -4.42 1.00 1.07
C CYS A 56 -5.20 2.04 0.26
N MET A 57 -6.03 2.87 0.91
CA MET A 57 -6.79 3.91 0.22
C MET A 57 -5.86 5.00 -0.34
N ARG A 58 -4.77 5.36 0.36
CA ARG A 58 -3.75 6.27 -0.18
C ARG A 58 -3.04 5.68 -1.41
N SER A 59 -2.71 4.39 -1.39
CA SER A 59 -2.14 3.67 -2.55
C SER A 59 -3.06 3.73 -3.75
N ILE A 60 -4.36 3.51 -3.54
CA ILE A 60 -5.39 3.62 -4.57
C ILE A 60 -5.44 5.05 -5.15
N GLY A 61 -5.39 6.08 -4.30
CA GLY A 61 -5.34 7.47 -4.74
C GLY A 61 -4.10 7.80 -5.59
N GLN A 62 -2.93 7.25 -5.24
CA GLN A 62 -1.71 7.40 -6.01
C GLN A 62 -1.79 6.67 -7.36
N ALA A 63 -2.36 5.45 -7.39
CA ALA A 63 -2.61 4.71 -8.62
C ALA A 63 -3.59 5.45 -9.54
N GLN A 64 -4.69 5.97 -9.00
CA GLN A 64 -5.66 6.77 -9.73
C GLN A 64 -5.00 8.01 -10.36
N ARG A 65 -4.19 8.73 -9.58
CA ARG A 65 -3.47 9.89 -10.09
C ARG A 65 -2.46 9.53 -11.18
N SER A 66 -1.78 8.39 -11.03
CA SER A 66 -0.83 7.89 -12.04
C SER A 66 -1.55 7.53 -13.34
N LEU A 67 -2.71 6.88 -13.26
CA LEU A 67 -3.56 6.56 -14.42
C LEU A 67 -4.02 7.83 -15.17
N GLU A 68 -4.47 8.86 -14.44
CA GLU A 68 -4.88 10.14 -15.05
C GLU A 68 -3.72 10.82 -15.77
N LEU A 69 -2.56 10.86 -15.13
CA LEU A 69 -1.34 11.43 -15.72
C LEU A 69 -0.90 10.63 -16.95
N MET A 70 -0.90 9.30 -16.85
CA MET A 70 -0.58 8.40 -17.96
C MET A 70 -1.50 8.61 -19.16
N ALA A 71 -2.81 8.71 -18.95
CA ALA A 71 -3.80 8.91 -20.00
C ALA A 71 -3.61 10.28 -20.70
N ARG A 72 -3.41 11.35 -19.93
CA ARG A 72 -3.11 12.69 -20.47
C ARG A 72 -1.81 12.71 -21.27
N ARG A 73 -0.75 12.06 -20.74
CA ARG A 73 0.52 11.94 -21.47
C ARG A 73 0.37 11.19 -22.76
N ALA A 74 -0.36 10.08 -22.75
CA ALA A 74 -0.61 9.26 -23.93
C ALA A 74 -1.35 10.03 -25.03
N ASP A 75 -2.30 10.89 -24.66
CA ASP A 75 -3.08 11.69 -25.61
C ASP A 75 -2.25 12.84 -26.23
N THR A 76 -1.35 13.45 -25.48
CA THR A 76 -0.60 14.63 -25.93
C THR A 76 0.74 14.31 -26.58
N ARG A 77 1.39 13.18 -26.21
CA ARG A 77 2.72 12.83 -26.72
C ARG A 77 2.65 12.14 -28.06
N VAL A 78 3.32 12.73 -29.05
CA VAL A 78 3.54 12.11 -30.37
C VAL A 78 4.96 11.50 -30.39
N ALA A 79 5.05 10.24 -30.81
CA ALA A 79 6.28 9.52 -31.08
C ALA A 79 6.10 8.59 -32.29
N PHE A 80 7.11 8.48 -33.12
CA PHE A 80 7.06 7.69 -34.34
C PHE A 80 5.84 8.03 -35.24
N GLY A 81 5.53 9.32 -35.35
CA GLY A 81 4.50 9.85 -36.26
C GLY A 81 3.05 9.73 -35.76
N LYS A 82 2.78 9.19 -34.55
CA LYS A 82 1.44 9.10 -33.97
C LYS A 82 1.43 9.32 -32.47
N ARG A 83 0.25 9.63 -31.92
CA ARG A 83 0.09 9.77 -30.46
C ARG A 83 0.36 8.43 -29.77
N LEU A 84 0.86 8.46 -28.54
CA LEU A 84 1.00 7.26 -27.74
C LEU A 84 -0.35 6.58 -27.50
N ALA A 85 -1.42 7.35 -27.34
CA ALA A 85 -2.80 6.82 -27.21
C ALA A 85 -3.26 6.00 -28.43
N ASP A 86 -2.64 6.16 -29.61
CA ASP A 86 -2.97 5.38 -30.80
C ASP A 86 -2.25 4.03 -30.84
N GLN A 87 -1.35 3.76 -29.88
CA GLN A 87 -0.70 2.46 -29.68
C GLN A 87 -1.62 1.54 -28.88
N SER A 88 -1.87 0.31 -29.41
CA SER A 88 -2.76 -0.65 -28.76
C SER A 88 -2.26 -1.08 -27.38
N SER A 89 -0.95 -1.27 -27.18
CA SER A 89 -0.34 -1.62 -25.90
C SER A 89 -0.62 -0.58 -24.82
N ILE A 90 -0.50 0.71 -25.16
CA ILE A 90 -0.76 1.81 -24.22
C ILE A 90 -2.24 1.85 -23.80
N ARG A 91 -3.16 1.66 -24.75
CA ARG A 91 -4.61 1.58 -24.43
C ARG A 91 -4.92 0.38 -23.54
N GLN A 92 -4.27 -0.77 -23.77
CA GLN A 92 -4.43 -1.95 -22.92
C GLN A 92 -3.92 -1.69 -21.50
N ASP A 93 -2.77 -1.04 -21.34
CA ASP A 93 -2.21 -0.70 -20.03
C ASP A 93 -3.09 0.29 -19.27
N ILE A 94 -3.69 1.27 -19.95
CA ILE A 94 -4.68 2.18 -19.37
C ILE A 94 -5.92 1.40 -18.89
N ALA A 95 -6.46 0.52 -19.72
CA ALA A 95 -7.63 -0.29 -19.38
C ALA A 95 -7.36 -1.24 -18.19
N LYS A 96 -6.23 -1.94 -18.20
CA LYS A 96 -5.79 -2.81 -17.10
C LYS A 96 -5.67 -2.01 -15.81
N SER A 97 -5.01 -0.87 -15.86
CA SER A 97 -4.82 -0.01 -14.69
C SER A 97 -6.14 0.45 -14.10
N TRP A 98 -7.11 0.79 -14.95
CA TRP A 98 -8.43 1.21 -14.50
C TRP A 98 -9.17 0.10 -13.73
N TYR A 99 -9.30 -1.11 -14.30
CA TYR A 99 -10.04 -2.16 -13.60
C TYR A 99 -9.30 -2.70 -12.37
N GLU A 100 -7.96 -2.74 -12.38
CA GLU A 100 -7.17 -3.14 -11.23
C GLU A 100 -7.36 -2.16 -10.05
N ILE A 101 -7.43 -0.86 -10.33
CA ILE A 101 -7.75 0.17 -9.32
C ILE A 101 -9.14 -0.04 -8.74
N GLU A 102 -10.16 -0.29 -9.59
CA GLU A 102 -11.53 -0.49 -9.13
C GLU A 102 -11.67 -1.77 -8.28
N MET A 103 -11.03 -2.88 -8.67
CA MET A 103 -11.01 -4.10 -7.86
C MET A 103 -10.38 -3.86 -6.48
N ALA A 104 -9.24 -3.18 -6.43
CA ALA A 104 -8.57 -2.86 -5.16
C ALA A 104 -9.40 -1.90 -4.29
N ARG A 105 -10.05 -0.92 -4.90
CA ARG A 105 -10.95 0.04 -4.24
C ARG A 105 -12.14 -0.66 -3.59
N LEU A 106 -12.85 -1.50 -4.34
CA LEU A 106 -14.00 -2.24 -3.85
C LEU A 106 -13.63 -3.18 -2.69
N LEU A 107 -12.50 -3.88 -2.80
CA LEU A 107 -12.01 -4.73 -1.71
C LEU A 107 -11.64 -3.90 -0.47
N THR A 108 -11.04 -2.72 -0.65
CA THR A 108 -10.67 -1.83 0.46
C THR A 108 -11.90 -1.25 1.14
N LEU A 109 -12.91 -0.85 0.38
CA LEU A 109 -14.20 -0.40 0.93
C LEU A 109 -14.91 -1.52 1.69
N LYS A 110 -14.87 -2.75 1.18
CA LYS A 110 -15.38 -3.93 1.89
C LYS A 110 -14.67 -4.18 3.21
N ALA A 111 -13.35 -3.99 3.26
CA ALA A 111 -12.59 -4.11 4.51
C ALA A 111 -12.98 -3.03 5.52
N ALA A 112 -13.20 -1.79 5.06
CA ALA A 112 -13.64 -0.69 5.91
C ALA A 112 -15.06 -0.94 6.47
N ASP A 113 -16.01 -1.31 5.61
CA ASP A 113 -17.38 -1.67 6.01
C ASP A 113 -17.39 -2.85 7.03
N ALA A 114 -16.58 -3.88 6.79
CA ALA A 114 -16.45 -4.98 7.73
C ALA A 114 -15.88 -4.52 9.08
N MET A 115 -14.90 -3.61 9.08
CA MET A 115 -14.36 -3.04 10.31
C MET A 115 -15.40 -2.24 11.09
N ASP A 116 -16.22 -1.45 10.42
CA ASP A 116 -17.27 -0.65 11.04
C ASP A 116 -18.38 -1.54 11.64
N ARG A 117 -18.74 -2.65 10.98
CA ARG A 117 -19.83 -3.53 11.45
C ARG A 117 -19.40 -4.51 12.54
N VAL A 118 -18.21 -5.11 12.40
CA VAL A 118 -17.80 -6.25 13.25
C VAL A 118 -16.46 -6.04 13.96
N GLY A 119 -15.84 -4.89 13.77
CA GLY A 119 -14.59 -4.49 14.42
C GLY A 119 -13.33 -5.08 13.80
N ASN A 120 -12.21 -4.52 14.20
CA ASN A 120 -10.86 -4.82 13.67
C ASN A 120 -10.52 -6.32 13.72
N ARG A 121 -10.84 -6.99 14.83
CA ARG A 121 -10.48 -8.41 15.01
C ARG A 121 -11.23 -9.35 14.05
N ALA A 122 -12.48 -9.06 13.77
CA ALA A 122 -13.31 -9.89 12.89
C ALA A 122 -13.03 -9.57 11.40
N ALA A 123 -12.67 -8.33 11.07
CA ALA A 123 -12.33 -7.91 9.69
C ALA A 123 -10.89 -8.26 9.25
N LYS A 124 -10.11 -8.99 10.07
CA LYS A 124 -8.67 -9.24 9.87
C LYS A 124 -8.30 -9.91 8.55
N ASP A 125 -9.17 -10.73 7.98
CA ASP A 125 -8.96 -11.38 6.68
C ASP A 125 -9.02 -10.38 5.53
N TYR A 126 -10.02 -9.48 5.51
CA TYR A 126 -10.10 -8.40 4.54
C TYR A 126 -8.92 -7.43 4.68
N ILE A 127 -8.53 -7.09 5.92
CA ILE A 127 -7.39 -6.20 6.18
C ILE A 127 -6.09 -6.82 5.67
N ALA A 128 -5.87 -8.12 5.88
CA ALA A 128 -4.71 -8.82 5.34
C ALA A 128 -4.73 -8.84 3.80
N ALA A 129 -5.89 -9.11 3.19
CA ALA A 129 -6.04 -9.15 1.73
C ALA A 129 -5.71 -7.80 1.08
N ILE A 130 -6.31 -6.70 1.57
CA ILE A 130 -6.10 -5.37 0.97
C ILE A 130 -4.65 -4.89 1.11
N LYS A 131 -3.98 -5.26 2.20
CA LYS A 131 -2.59 -4.87 2.46
C LYS A 131 -1.62 -5.48 1.45
N CYS A 132 -1.96 -6.63 0.87
CA CYS A 132 -1.21 -7.21 -0.26
C CYS A 132 -1.67 -6.62 -1.60
N VAL A 133 -2.99 -6.54 -1.82
CA VAL A 133 -3.56 -6.17 -3.12
C VAL A 133 -3.30 -4.72 -3.48
N ALA A 134 -3.61 -3.77 -2.59
CA ALA A 134 -3.61 -2.35 -2.94
C ALA A 134 -2.21 -1.78 -3.20
N PRO A 135 -1.16 -2.02 -2.38
CA PRO A 135 0.18 -1.52 -2.68
C PRO A 135 0.81 -2.17 -3.91
N GLN A 136 0.58 -3.47 -4.14
CA GLN A 136 1.09 -4.16 -5.32
C GLN A 136 0.43 -3.64 -6.59
N MET A 137 -0.89 -3.49 -6.61
CA MET A 137 -1.64 -2.87 -7.72
C MET A 137 -1.13 -1.48 -8.00
N ALA A 138 -1.00 -0.63 -6.96
CA ALA A 138 -0.56 0.75 -7.12
C ALA A 138 0.89 0.84 -7.65
N GLN A 139 1.78 -0.05 -7.21
CA GLN A 139 3.14 -0.15 -7.76
C GLN A 139 3.10 -0.50 -9.25
N THR A 140 2.29 -1.46 -9.67
CA THR A 140 2.14 -1.87 -11.06
C THR A 140 1.57 -0.74 -11.94
N VAL A 141 0.54 -0.04 -11.47
CA VAL A 141 -0.05 1.09 -12.23
C VAL A 141 0.94 2.26 -12.34
N THR A 142 1.67 2.57 -11.28
CA THR A 142 2.69 3.63 -11.32
C THR A 142 3.87 3.27 -12.22
N ASP A 143 4.27 2.00 -12.27
CA ASP A 143 5.31 1.50 -13.18
C ASP A 143 4.89 1.69 -14.66
N ARG A 144 3.67 1.31 -15.02
CA ARG A 144 3.11 1.57 -16.36
C ARG A 144 3.10 3.06 -16.70
N ALA A 145 2.73 3.91 -15.74
CA ALA A 145 2.76 5.36 -15.94
C ALA A 145 4.18 5.87 -16.17
N MET A 146 5.16 5.42 -15.37
CA MET A 146 6.58 5.77 -15.56
C MET A 146 7.05 5.39 -16.96
N GLN A 147 6.69 4.20 -17.45
CA GLN A 147 7.05 3.73 -18.79
C GLN A 147 6.48 4.65 -19.89
N VAL A 148 5.22 5.09 -19.76
CA VAL A 148 4.58 6.02 -20.72
C VAL A 148 5.21 7.42 -20.69
N PHE A 149 5.68 7.87 -19.54
CA PHE A 149 6.41 9.13 -19.42
C PHE A 149 7.84 9.06 -19.97
N GLY A 150 8.44 7.86 -20.00
CA GLY A 150 9.85 7.67 -20.37
C GLY A 150 10.78 8.31 -19.34
N GLY A 151 11.88 8.95 -19.79
CA GLY A 151 12.85 9.58 -18.88
C GLY A 151 12.24 10.56 -17.87
N MET A 152 11.22 11.32 -18.29
CA MET A 152 10.48 12.22 -17.38
C MET A 152 9.80 11.47 -16.23
N GLY A 153 9.39 10.20 -16.42
CA GLY A 153 8.80 9.36 -15.39
C GLY A 153 9.78 8.93 -14.29
N LEU A 154 11.08 9.12 -14.51
CA LEU A 154 12.14 8.83 -13.53
C LEU A 154 12.61 10.09 -12.78
N SER A 155 12.18 11.27 -13.22
CA SER A 155 12.57 12.57 -12.69
C SER A 155 11.53 13.14 -11.72
N ASP A 156 11.88 14.23 -11.06
CA ASP A 156 10.97 14.98 -10.17
C ASP A 156 9.95 15.85 -10.94
N ASP A 157 10.00 15.87 -12.27
CA ASP A 157 9.01 16.58 -13.12
C ASP A 157 7.60 15.95 -13.00
N THR A 158 7.54 14.71 -12.55
CA THR A 158 6.28 13.99 -12.29
C THR A 158 6.32 13.28 -10.93
N PRO A 159 5.17 13.10 -10.28
CA PRO A 159 5.13 12.40 -9.00
C PRO A 159 5.22 10.86 -9.13
N VAL A 160 5.24 10.28 -10.34
CA VAL A 160 5.06 8.83 -10.53
C VAL A 160 6.22 8.01 -9.95
N ALA A 161 7.47 8.45 -10.08
CA ALA A 161 8.62 7.77 -9.48
C ALA A 161 8.51 7.72 -7.95
N ARG A 162 8.08 8.82 -7.33
CA ARG A 162 7.84 8.88 -5.89
C ARG A 162 6.68 7.96 -5.48
N PHE A 163 5.59 7.91 -6.23
CA PHE A 163 4.48 7.02 -5.96
C PHE A 163 4.89 5.55 -6.07
N PHE A 164 5.68 5.20 -7.08
CA PHE A 164 6.26 3.85 -7.21
C PHE A 164 7.05 3.47 -5.96
N SER A 165 7.96 4.32 -5.52
CA SER A 165 8.80 4.10 -4.36
C SER A 165 7.99 3.96 -3.07
N LEU A 166 6.97 4.82 -2.85
CA LEU A 166 6.09 4.75 -1.69
C LEU A 166 5.26 3.45 -1.67
N ASN A 167 4.76 2.99 -2.82
CA ASN A 167 4.01 1.75 -2.89
C ASN A 167 4.91 0.51 -2.72
N ARG A 168 6.18 0.58 -3.18
CA ARG A 168 7.17 -0.46 -2.86
C ARG A 168 7.46 -0.53 -1.36
N PHE A 169 7.59 0.61 -0.71
CA PHE A 169 7.76 0.71 0.74
C PHE A 169 6.57 0.09 1.50
N LEU A 170 5.33 0.38 1.09
CA LEU A 170 4.13 -0.12 1.75
C LEU A 170 3.96 -1.64 1.67
N ARG A 171 4.68 -2.34 0.79
CA ARG A 171 4.73 -3.80 0.77
C ARG A 171 5.56 -4.41 1.90
N LEU A 172 6.29 -3.58 2.65
CA LEU A 172 7.09 -3.94 3.82
C LEU A 172 6.55 -3.32 5.10
N ALA A 173 6.18 -2.03 5.06
CA ALA A 173 5.66 -1.30 6.21
C ALA A 173 4.34 -1.90 6.71
N ASP A 174 4.09 -1.83 8.00
CA ASP A 174 2.91 -2.38 8.70
C ASP A 174 2.72 -3.90 8.52
N GLY A 175 3.81 -4.61 8.24
CA GLY A 175 3.89 -6.02 7.95
C GLY A 175 4.11 -6.30 6.45
N PRO A 176 5.10 -7.14 6.12
CA PRO A 176 5.38 -7.51 4.73
C PRO A 176 4.28 -8.38 4.13
N ASP A 177 4.23 -8.42 2.79
CA ASP A 177 3.24 -9.18 2.02
C ASP A 177 3.13 -10.64 2.51
N GLU A 178 4.27 -11.28 2.79
CA GLU A 178 4.36 -12.69 3.21
C GLU A 178 3.66 -12.95 4.56
N VAL A 179 3.75 -12.02 5.50
CA VAL A 179 3.07 -12.12 6.80
C VAL A 179 1.56 -12.06 6.62
N HIS A 180 1.07 -11.13 5.79
CA HIS A 180 -0.35 -10.98 5.52
C HIS A 180 -0.91 -12.16 4.73
N LEU A 181 -0.20 -12.63 3.71
CA LEU A 181 -0.59 -13.80 2.91
C LEU A 181 -0.62 -15.07 3.76
N SER A 182 0.39 -15.29 4.60
CA SER A 182 0.43 -16.44 5.52
C SER A 182 -0.75 -16.41 6.50
N GLN A 183 -1.03 -15.23 7.09
CA GLN A 183 -2.16 -15.07 8.00
C GLN A 183 -3.50 -15.34 7.29
N LEU A 184 -3.70 -14.75 6.12
CA LEU A 184 -4.92 -14.92 5.32
C LEU A 184 -5.12 -16.38 4.92
N GLY A 185 -4.08 -17.02 4.41
CA GLY A 185 -4.12 -18.44 4.03
C GLY A 185 -4.51 -19.34 5.19
N LYS A 186 -3.90 -19.15 6.38
CA LYS A 186 -4.25 -19.88 7.60
C LYS A 186 -5.71 -19.70 8.00
N LEU A 187 -6.23 -18.47 7.90
CA LEU A 187 -7.64 -18.18 8.20
C LEU A 187 -8.59 -18.91 7.24
N LYS A 188 -8.31 -18.89 5.94
CA LYS A 188 -9.15 -19.52 4.92
C LYS A 188 -9.09 -21.04 4.96
N VAL A 189 -7.93 -21.63 5.23
CA VAL A 189 -7.84 -23.08 5.51
C VAL A 189 -8.71 -23.47 6.69
N SER A 190 -8.63 -22.73 7.81
CA SER A 190 -9.46 -23.01 9.00
C SER A 190 -10.96 -22.84 8.75
N GLU A 191 -11.36 -21.86 7.94
CA GLU A 191 -12.75 -21.58 7.59
C GLU A 191 -13.33 -22.73 6.75
N TYR A 192 -12.66 -23.11 5.66
CA TYR A 192 -13.17 -24.12 4.73
C TYR A 192 -13.04 -25.55 5.25
N SER A 193 -12.07 -25.85 6.12
CA SER A 193 -11.98 -27.16 6.76
C SER A 193 -13.12 -27.41 7.75
N LYS A 194 -13.62 -26.36 8.41
CA LYS A 194 -14.76 -26.49 9.35
C LYS A 194 -16.10 -26.62 8.64
N SER A 195 -16.27 -25.98 7.48
CA SER A 195 -17.50 -26.08 6.70
C SER A 195 -17.72 -27.51 6.16
N ASN A 196 -16.66 -28.27 5.87
CA ASN A 196 -16.75 -29.66 5.42
C ASN A 196 -17.02 -30.66 6.55
N ALA A 197 -16.88 -30.29 7.84
CA ALA A 197 -17.16 -31.14 8.98
C ALA A 197 -18.62 -31.03 9.47
N ALA A 198 -19.40 -30.11 8.92
CA ALA A 198 -20.79 -29.83 9.30
C ALA A 198 -21.82 -30.31 8.23
N GLY A 199 -21.38 -30.96 7.17
CA GLY A 199 -22.18 -31.62 6.13
C GLY A 199 -21.88 -33.10 6.10
#